data_30635534310239fa7ddb65908848753c
#
_entry.id   30635534310239fa7ddb65908848753c
#
_cell.length_a   1.000
_cell.length_b   1.000
_cell.length_c   1.000
_cell.angle_alpha   90.00
_cell.angle_beta   90.00
_cell.angle_gamma   90.00
#
_symmetry.space_group_name_H-M   'P 1'
#
loop_
_entity.id
_entity.type
_entity.pdbx_description
1 polymer ?
#
loop_
_entity_poly.entity_id
_entity_poly.type
_entity_poly.pdbx_seq_one_letter_code
_entity_poly.pdbx_strand_id
1 'polypeptide(L)'
;MIYFDTSYLVRLYYQDPGADAVRALAATDHLACAAHGQAEMIAAFHRKLREGAIRAASYAALVDQVEKHIQAGAFLWIPQSADILSRIRKVYEKLPATVFLCGADAVHLATAAESGFREVYSKDAHLLAAARYFGLAGKNVI
;
A
#
# COMPACT_ATOMS: atom_id res chain seq x y z
N MET A 1 10.69 -5.86 9.42
CA MET A 1 9.76 -5.87 8.26
C MET A 1 8.93 -4.61 8.31
N ILE A 2 8.73 -3.95 7.18
CA ILE A 2 8.06 -2.66 7.04
C ILE A 2 6.78 -2.85 6.21
N TYR A 3 5.66 -2.32 6.67
CA TYR A 3 4.40 -2.37 5.91
C TYR A 3 4.24 -1.12 5.05
N PHE A 4 4.19 -1.30 3.74
CA PHE A 4 3.90 -0.27 2.77
C PHE A 4 2.47 -0.42 2.23
N ASP A 5 1.78 0.71 2.05
CA ASP A 5 0.63 0.73 1.17
C ASP A 5 1.06 0.78 -0.30
N THR A 6 0.08 0.73 -1.19
CA THR A 6 0.34 0.75 -2.64
C THR A 6 1.00 2.05 -3.11
N SER A 7 0.73 3.19 -2.47
CA SER A 7 1.32 4.48 -2.85
C SER A 7 2.85 4.50 -2.70
N TYR A 8 3.37 3.76 -1.71
CA TYR A 8 4.80 3.57 -1.49
C TYR A 8 5.37 2.49 -2.42
N LEU A 9 4.68 1.37 -2.63
CA LEU A 9 5.16 0.32 -3.54
C LEU A 9 5.32 0.83 -4.98
N VAL A 10 4.38 1.63 -5.49
CA VAL A 10 4.49 2.25 -6.83
C VAL A 10 5.78 3.07 -6.98
N ARG A 11 6.24 3.74 -5.91
CA ARG A 11 7.47 4.55 -5.92
C ARG A 11 8.76 3.75 -5.98
N LEU A 12 8.70 2.45 -5.73
CA LEU A 12 9.85 1.56 -5.96
C LEU A 12 10.13 1.40 -7.45
N TYR A 13 9.11 1.47 -8.28
CA TYR A 13 9.15 1.21 -9.73
C TYR A 13 9.09 2.47 -10.58
N TYR A 14 8.41 3.50 -10.10
CA TYR A 14 8.18 4.73 -10.85
C TYR A 14 8.71 5.95 -10.10
N GLN A 15 9.33 6.89 -10.85
CA GLN A 15 9.94 8.09 -10.28
C GLN A 15 8.87 9.18 -10.02
N ASP A 16 8.04 8.94 -9.03
CA ASP A 16 7.14 9.96 -8.46
C ASP A 16 7.88 10.80 -7.39
N PRO A 17 7.39 11.97 -7.03
CA PRO A 17 7.95 12.75 -5.92
C PRO A 17 8.10 11.90 -4.66
N GLY A 18 9.27 11.97 -4.03
CA GLY A 18 9.62 11.20 -2.84
C GLY A 18 10.07 9.76 -3.09
N ALA A 19 10.21 9.31 -4.35
CA ALA A 19 10.63 7.94 -4.67
C ALA A 19 11.99 7.57 -4.04
N ASP A 20 12.95 8.50 -4.00
CA ASP A 20 14.28 8.22 -3.46
C ASP A 20 14.23 7.98 -1.94
N ALA A 21 13.42 8.74 -1.20
CA ALA A 21 13.23 8.53 0.23
C ALA A 21 12.53 7.19 0.53
N VAL A 22 11.53 6.82 -0.29
CA VAL A 22 10.85 5.52 -0.17
C VAL A 22 11.79 4.36 -0.48
N ARG A 23 12.62 4.47 -1.53
CA ARG A 23 13.62 3.45 -1.88
C ARG A 23 14.70 3.31 -0.80
N ALA A 24 15.15 4.41 -0.22
CA ALA A 24 16.09 4.38 0.90
C ALA A 24 15.49 3.65 2.11
N LEU A 25 14.24 3.92 2.45
CA LEU A 25 13.55 3.20 3.52
C LEU A 25 13.37 1.72 3.17
N ALA A 26 12.95 1.40 1.95
CA ALA A 26 12.75 0.02 1.49
C ALA A 26 14.02 -0.84 1.56
N ALA A 27 15.20 -0.22 1.42
CA ALA A 27 16.48 -0.91 1.51
C ALA A 27 16.87 -1.31 2.94
N THR A 28 16.14 -0.87 3.96
CA THR A 28 16.50 -1.13 5.38
C THR A 28 15.92 -2.42 5.94
N ASP A 29 14.85 -2.98 5.33
CA ASP A 29 14.21 -4.19 5.83
C ASP A 29 13.31 -4.82 4.76
N HIS A 30 12.84 -6.04 4.99
CA HIS A 30 11.85 -6.70 4.14
C HIS A 30 10.51 -5.95 4.13
N LEU A 31 9.85 -5.96 2.98
CA LEU A 31 8.59 -5.26 2.78
C LEU A 31 7.39 -6.20 2.85
N ALA A 32 6.30 -5.70 3.39
CA ALA A 32 5.00 -6.37 3.40
C ALA A 32 3.92 -5.44 2.88
N CYS A 33 2.89 -6.02 2.28
CA CYS A 33 1.70 -5.33 1.82
C CYS A 33 0.50 -6.30 1.81
N ALA A 34 -0.70 -5.78 1.86
CA ALA A 34 -1.91 -6.56 1.60
C ALA A 34 -1.93 -7.07 0.14
N ALA A 35 -2.40 -8.29 -0.09
CA ALA A 35 -2.37 -8.92 -1.42
C ALA A 35 -3.13 -8.13 -2.50
N HIS A 36 -4.21 -7.39 -2.13
CA HIS A 36 -4.93 -6.54 -3.10
C HIS A 36 -4.08 -5.38 -3.63
N GLY A 37 -3.00 -5.00 -2.94
CA GLY A 37 -2.03 -4.01 -3.39
C GLY A 37 -1.40 -4.36 -4.75
N GLN A 38 -1.34 -5.64 -5.13
CA GLN A 38 -0.91 -6.05 -6.47
C GLN A 38 -1.82 -5.46 -7.55
N ALA A 39 -3.14 -5.59 -7.38
CA ALA A 39 -4.11 -5.02 -8.32
C ALA A 39 -4.06 -3.49 -8.34
N GLU A 40 -3.90 -2.87 -7.19
CA GLU A 40 -3.79 -1.42 -7.10
C GLU A 40 -2.52 -0.88 -7.78
N MET A 41 -1.38 -1.58 -7.68
CA MET A 41 -0.15 -1.20 -8.39
C MET A 41 -0.37 -1.22 -9.91
N ILE A 42 -0.96 -2.29 -10.43
CA ILE A 42 -1.28 -2.39 -11.86
C ILE A 42 -2.22 -1.27 -12.30
N ALA A 43 -3.26 -0.99 -11.51
CA ALA A 43 -4.19 0.10 -11.76
C ALA A 43 -3.49 1.48 -11.72
N ALA A 44 -2.55 1.69 -10.80
CA ALA A 44 -1.76 2.92 -10.72
C ALA A 44 -0.88 3.12 -11.97
N PHE A 45 -0.21 2.09 -12.46
CA PHE A 45 0.57 2.17 -13.70
C PHE A 45 -0.33 2.38 -14.92
N HIS A 46 -1.49 1.71 -14.98
CA HIS A 46 -2.46 1.92 -16.06
C HIS A 46 -2.99 3.36 -16.07
N ARG A 47 -3.22 3.95 -14.89
CA ARG A 47 -3.60 5.37 -14.80
C ARG A 47 -2.54 6.27 -15.42
N LYS A 48 -1.23 6.03 -15.16
CA LYS A 48 -0.14 6.80 -15.79
C LYS A 48 -0.11 6.65 -17.33
N LEU A 49 -0.42 5.46 -17.83
CA LEU A 49 -0.58 5.24 -19.26
C LEU A 49 -1.76 6.06 -19.83
N ARG A 50 -2.93 5.98 -19.19
CA ARG A 50 -4.13 6.71 -19.60
C ARG A 50 -3.95 8.24 -19.56
N GLU A 51 -3.19 8.73 -18.60
CA GLU A 51 -2.86 10.14 -18.44
C GLU A 51 -1.74 10.61 -19.40
N GLY A 52 -1.17 9.70 -20.20
CA GLY A 52 -0.09 10.01 -21.12
C GLY A 52 1.29 10.24 -20.46
N ALA A 53 1.42 9.95 -19.17
CA ALA A 53 2.68 10.09 -18.45
C ALA A 53 3.72 9.04 -18.86
N ILE A 54 3.28 7.88 -19.33
CA ILE A 54 4.12 6.80 -19.87
C ILE A 54 3.53 6.25 -21.15
N ARG A 55 4.40 5.59 -21.96
CA ARG A 55 3.98 4.90 -23.18
C ARG A 55 3.62 3.44 -22.87
N ALA A 56 2.93 2.77 -23.82
CA ALA A 56 2.52 1.37 -23.70
C ALA A 56 3.69 0.42 -23.40
N ALA A 57 4.85 0.62 -24.04
CA ALA A 57 6.03 -0.19 -23.77
C ALA A 57 6.55 -0.03 -22.34
N SER A 58 6.52 1.18 -21.77
CA SER A 58 6.93 1.44 -20.39
C SER A 58 5.93 0.83 -19.39
N TYR A 59 4.64 0.93 -19.68
CA TYR A 59 3.60 0.27 -18.89
C TYR A 59 3.82 -1.25 -18.84
N ALA A 60 4.01 -1.89 -20.00
CA ALA A 60 4.26 -3.33 -20.08
C ALA A 60 5.52 -3.73 -19.29
N ALA A 61 6.60 -2.95 -19.38
CA ALA A 61 7.83 -3.20 -18.64
C ALA A 61 7.64 -3.09 -17.13
N LEU A 62 6.86 -2.12 -16.64
CA LEU A 62 6.54 -1.96 -15.21
C LEU A 62 5.75 -3.15 -14.68
N VAL A 63 4.72 -3.58 -15.42
CA VAL A 63 3.89 -4.75 -15.04
C VAL A 63 4.74 -6.03 -14.99
N ASP A 64 5.57 -6.27 -16.02
CA ASP A 64 6.48 -7.42 -16.08
C ASP A 64 7.49 -7.42 -14.92
N GLN A 65 8.04 -6.26 -14.56
CA GLN A 65 8.95 -6.14 -13.44
C GLN A 65 8.28 -6.45 -12.09
N VAL A 66 7.06 -5.97 -11.87
CA VAL A 66 6.29 -6.30 -10.67
C VAL A 66 6.03 -7.80 -10.59
N GLU A 67 5.59 -8.40 -11.69
CA GLU A 67 5.33 -9.85 -11.76
C GLU A 67 6.58 -10.67 -11.42
N LYS A 68 7.75 -10.31 -11.96
CA LYS A 68 9.02 -10.96 -11.63
C LYS A 68 9.35 -10.84 -10.14
N HIS A 69 9.11 -9.69 -9.53
CA HIS A 69 9.36 -9.50 -8.10
C HIS A 69 8.36 -10.29 -7.23
N ILE A 70 7.09 -10.41 -7.66
CA ILE A 70 6.10 -11.26 -6.98
C ILE A 70 6.57 -12.73 -7.02
N GLN A 71 6.95 -13.23 -8.19
CA GLN A 71 7.43 -14.61 -8.37
C GLN A 71 8.72 -14.89 -7.60
N ALA A 72 9.59 -13.89 -7.49
CA ALA A 72 10.84 -13.99 -6.71
C ALA A 72 10.63 -13.87 -5.19
N GLY A 73 9.40 -13.61 -4.71
CA GLY A 73 9.12 -13.42 -3.29
C GLY A 73 9.76 -12.16 -2.69
N ALA A 74 9.93 -11.09 -3.49
CA ALA A 74 10.55 -9.86 -3.05
C ALA A 74 9.73 -9.12 -1.97
N PHE A 75 8.44 -9.41 -1.85
CA PHE A 75 7.52 -8.84 -0.88
C PHE A 75 6.72 -9.93 -0.17
N LEU A 76 6.39 -9.72 1.08
CA LEU A 76 5.37 -10.50 1.77
C LEU A 76 3.99 -9.95 1.41
N TRP A 77 3.27 -10.67 0.55
CA TRP A 77 1.88 -10.38 0.22
C TRP A 77 0.95 -11.08 1.20
N ILE A 78 0.26 -10.30 2.03
CA ILE A 78 -0.62 -10.82 3.08
C ILE A 78 -2.02 -11.00 2.51
N PRO A 79 -2.56 -12.22 2.47
CA PRO A 79 -3.89 -12.48 1.93
C PRO A 79 -4.98 -11.92 2.84
N GLN A 80 -6.13 -11.59 2.25
CA GLN A 80 -7.30 -11.17 3.00
C GLN A 80 -7.87 -12.37 3.78
N SER A 81 -8.23 -12.13 5.04
CA SER A 81 -8.81 -13.13 5.93
C SER A 81 -10.14 -12.66 6.54
N ALA A 82 -10.87 -13.59 7.17
CA ALA A 82 -12.08 -13.26 7.90
C ALA A 82 -11.81 -12.30 9.08
N ASP A 83 -10.65 -12.42 9.74
CA ASP A 83 -10.27 -11.55 10.85
C ASP A 83 -10.02 -10.11 10.40
N ILE A 84 -9.38 -9.93 9.22
CA ILE A 84 -9.21 -8.62 8.59
C ILE A 84 -10.57 -7.96 8.33
N LEU A 85 -11.53 -8.69 7.75
CA LEU A 85 -12.88 -8.18 7.50
C LEU A 85 -13.63 -7.87 8.79
N SER A 86 -13.49 -8.71 9.80
CA SER A 86 -14.08 -8.48 11.12
C SER A 86 -13.52 -7.21 11.77
N ARG A 87 -12.21 -6.99 11.70
CA ARG A 87 -11.58 -5.76 12.20
C ARG A 87 -12.10 -4.53 11.48
N ILE A 88 -12.20 -4.56 10.17
CA ILE A 88 -12.76 -3.45 9.37
C ILE A 88 -14.15 -3.09 9.88
N ARG A 89 -15.05 -4.07 10.00
CA ARG A 89 -16.41 -3.84 10.51
C ARG A 89 -16.39 -3.18 11.89
N LYS A 90 -15.62 -3.73 12.83
CA LYS A 90 -15.52 -3.20 14.20
C LYS A 90 -15.02 -1.77 14.26
N VAL A 91 -14.08 -1.41 13.36
CA VAL A 91 -13.58 -0.03 13.29
C VAL A 91 -14.66 0.89 12.73
N TYR A 92 -15.31 0.52 11.61
CA TYR A 92 -16.36 1.36 11.03
C TYR A 92 -17.56 1.58 11.96
N GLU A 93 -17.90 0.62 12.83
CA GLU A 93 -18.94 0.77 13.86
C GLU A 93 -18.69 1.97 14.79
N LYS A 94 -17.42 2.36 14.98
CA LYS A 94 -17.00 3.42 15.90
C LYS A 94 -16.30 4.59 15.22
N LEU A 95 -16.09 4.48 13.89
CA LEU A 95 -15.36 5.51 13.14
C LEU A 95 -16.22 6.78 13.06
N PRO A 96 -15.69 7.95 13.48
CA PRO A 96 -16.44 9.20 13.34
C PRO A 96 -16.80 9.48 11.87
N ALA A 97 -18.03 9.95 11.62
CA ALA A 97 -18.51 10.28 10.28
C ALA A 97 -17.68 11.38 9.57
N THR A 98 -16.87 12.13 10.31
CA THR A 98 -15.93 13.12 9.80
C THR A 98 -14.62 12.52 9.27
N VAL A 99 -14.35 11.25 9.54
CA VAL A 99 -13.14 10.56 9.07
C VAL A 99 -13.45 9.87 7.75
N PHE A 100 -12.77 10.34 6.69
CA PHE A 100 -12.84 9.67 5.40
C PHE A 100 -11.87 8.47 5.39
N LEU A 101 -12.40 7.31 5.03
CA LEU A 101 -11.63 6.09 4.83
C LEU A 101 -12.30 5.24 3.75
N CYS A 102 -11.63 4.96 2.65
CA CYS A 102 -12.15 4.06 1.63
C CYS A 102 -11.95 2.58 2.01
N GLY A 103 -12.71 1.68 1.37
CA GLY A 103 -12.64 0.25 1.67
C GLY A 103 -11.27 -0.37 1.42
N ALA A 104 -10.57 0.06 0.36
CA ALA A 104 -9.23 -0.44 0.04
C ALA A 104 -8.20 -0.03 1.11
N ASP A 105 -8.23 1.24 1.56
CA ASP A 105 -7.37 1.72 2.64
C ASP A 105 -7.67 1.00 3.96
N ALA A 106 -8.95 0.73 4.24
CA ALA A 106 -9.35 -0.03 5.40
C ALA A 106 -8.79 -1.47 5.38
N VAL A 107 -8.71 -2.09 4.19
CA VAL A 107 -8.06 -3.41 4.05
C VAL A 107 -6.56 -3.31 4.33
N HIS A 108 -5.85 -2.28 3.85
CA HIS A 108 -4.45 -2.07 4.19
C HIS A 108 -4.24 -1.93 5.70
N LEU A 109 -5.00 -1.06 6.35
CA LEU A 109 -4.87 -0.80 7.78
C LEU A 109 -5.21 -2.04 8.62
N ALA A 110 -6.30 -2.73 8.30
CA ALA A 110 -6.67 -3.94 9.01
C ALA A 110 -5.66 -5.07 8.80
N THR A 111 -5.13 -5.23 7.57
CA THR A 111 -4.11 -6.23 7.27
C THR A 111 -2.83 -5.96 8.08
N ALA A 112 -2.35 -4.72 8.11
CA ALA A 112 -1.18 -4.36 8.90
C ALA A 112 -1.40 -4.66 10.40
N ALA A 113 -2.55 -4.26 10.95
CA ALA A 113 -2.87 -4.45 12.35
C ALA A 113 -3.00 -5.94 12.74
N GLU A 114 -3.74 -6.75 11.96
CA GLU A 114 -3.91 -8.19 12.21
C GLU A 114 -2.60 -8.98 12.02
N SER A 115 -1.67 -8.46 11.21
CA SER A 115 -0.35 -9.06 11.02
C SER A 115 0.69 -8.59 12.03
N GLY A 116 0.30 -7.82 13.05
CA GLY A 116 1.16 -7.41 14.16
C GLY A 116 2.10 -6.24 13.86
N PHE A 117 1.90 -5.53 12.75
CA PHE A 117 2.62 -4.28 12.49
C PHE A 117 2.17 -3.19 13.46
N ARG A 118 3.06 -2.28 13.76
CA ARG A 118 2.77 -1.09 14.59
C ARG A 118 2.71 0.19 13.77
N GLU A 119 3.29 0.15 12.58
CA GLU A 119 3.41 1.30 11.68
C GLU A 119 2.97 0.90 10.28
N VAL A 120 2.37 1.86 9.57
CA VAL A 120 2.05 1.77 8.16
C VAL A 120 2.61 2.99 7.45
N TYR A 121 3.29 2.76 6.33
CA TYR A 121 3.88 3.81 5.51
C TYR A 121 3.04 4.08 4.28
N SER A 122 2.62 5.32 4.11
CA SER A 122 1.77 5.78 3.02
C SER A 122 2.02 7.25 2.70
N LYS A 123 1.65 7.66 1.48
CA LYS A 123 1.49 9.06 1.11
C LYS A 123 0.03 9.54 1.27
N ASP A 124 -0.92 8.63 1.41
CA ASP A 124 -2.34 8.99 1.50
C ASP A 124 -2.65 9.59 2.87
N ALA A 125 -3.04 10.87 2.87
CA ALA A 125 -3.37 11.60 4.10
C ALA A 125 -4.59 11.02 4.83
N HIS A 126 -5.56 10.46 4.11
CA HIS A 126 -6.76 9.86 4.70
C HIS A 126 -6.43 8.54 5.37
N LEU A 127 -5.64 7.68 4.71
CA LEU A 127 -5.14 6.44 5.28
C LEU A 127 -4.33 6.72 6.56
N LEU A 128 -3.39 7.68 6.48
CA LEU A 128 -2.55 8.05 7.64
C LEU A 128 -3.38 8.58 8.82
N ALA A 129 -4.39 9.43 8.55
CA ALA A 129 -5.28 9.94 9.59
C ALA A 129 -6.13 8.84 10.24
N ALA A 130 -6.52 7.82 9.46
CA ALA A 130 -7.33 6.71 9.93
C ALA A 130 -6.52 5.61 10.66
N ALA A 131 -5.21 5.54 10.48
CA ALA A 131 -4.33 4.49 11.02
C ALA A 131 -4.51 4.28 12.53
N ARG A 132 -4.66 5.36 13.31
CA ARG A 132 -4.86 5.31 14.77
C ARG A 132 -6.09 4.50 15.20
N TYR A 133 -7.15 4.45 14.38
CA TYR A 133 -8.36 3.71 14.70
C TYR A 133 -8.17 2.19 14.57
N PHE A 134 -7.10 1.77 13.87
CA PHE A 134 -6.65 0.39 13.77
C PHE A 134 -5.53 0.05 14.77
N GLY A 135 -5.13 1.01 15.63
CA GLY A 135 -4.02 0.84 16.57
C GLY A 135 -2.64 0.98 15.93
N LEU A 136 -2.56 1.65 14.78
CA LEU A 136 -1.34 1.85 14.01
C LEU A 136 -0.86 3.30 14.06
N ALA A 137 0.46 3.49 13.96
CA ALA A 137 1.06 4.78 13.67
C ALA A 137 1.20 4.94 12.14
N GLY A 138 0.52 5.91 11.58
CA GLY A 138 0.72 6.31 10.18
C GLY A 138 2.03 7.07 10.02
N LYS A 139 2.85 6.70 9.04
CA LYS A 139 4.16 7.27 8.75
C LYS A 139 4.25 7.76 7.30
N ASN A 140 4.94 8.87 7.11
CA ASN A 140 5.30 9.37 5.79
C ASN A 140 6.74 9.90 5.84
N VAL A 141 7.57 9.51 4.85
CA VAL A 141 8.96 9.98 4.68
C VAL A 141 9.13 10.90 3.47
N ILE A 142 8.02 11.27 2.83
CA ILE A 142 7.97 12.11 1.61
C ILE A 142 7.64 13.54 1.99
#